data_61740157e494f55a795a1a50a5c3eb84
#
_entry.id   61740157e494f55a795a1a50a5c3eb84
#
_cell.length_a   1.000
_cell.length_b   1.000
_cell.length_c   1.000
_cell.angle_alpha   90.00
_cell.angle_beta   90.00
_cell.angle_gamma   90.00
#
_symmetry.space_group_name_H-M   'P 1'
#
loop_
_entity.id
_entity.type
_entity.pdbx_description
1 polymer ?
#
loop_
_entity_poly.entity_id
_entity_poly.type
_entity_poly.pdbx_seq_one_letter_code
_entity_poly.pdbx_strand_id
1 'polypeptide(L)'
;MYGLLDRDLRYIQEAIKKYSEIDEAIIFGSRAMGNYKKGSDVDIALKGQNVNRRTVTRLSDDLNEVYPLPYFFDVISYNDISNEELKKHIDSAGKTIFKQ
;
A
#
# COMPACT_ATOMS: atom_id res chain seq x y z
N MET A 1 6.26 11.40 5.74
CA MET A 1 6.84 10.06 5.93
C MET A 1 6.95 9.34 4.61
N TYR A 2 7.96 8.55 4.43
CA TYR A 2 8.18 7.72 3.23
C TYR A 2 8.24 8.54 1.95
N GLY A 3 8.64 9.80 2.05
CA GLY A 3 8.64 10.73 0.92
C GLY A 3 7.25 11.20 0.51
N LEU A 4 6.25 10.91 1.30
CA LEU A 4 4.87 11.34 1.06
C LEU A 4 4.53 12.54 1.94
N LEU A 5 3.78 13.49 1.39
CA LEU A 5 3.25 14.59 2.18
C LEU A 5 2.20 14.04 3.15
N ASP A 6 2.04 14.70 4.29
CA ASP A 6 1.02 14.30 5.27
C ASP A 6 -0.37 14.27 4.65
N ARG A 7 -0.67 15.23 3.77
CA ARG A 7 -1.93 15.29 3.05
C ARG A 7 -2.14 14.05 2.19
N ASP A 8 -1.08 13.63 1.48
CA ASP A 8 -1.15 12.47 0.60
C ASP A 8 -1.36 11.18 1.39
N LEU A 9 -0.66 11.06 2.52
CA LEU A 9 -0.84 9.90 3.40
C LEU A 9 -2.27 9.81 3.94
N ARG A 10 -2.87 10.95 4.28
CA ARG A 10 -4.26 10.98 4.73
C ARG A 10 -5.22 10.53 3.62
N TYR A 11 -5.00 10.97 2.38
CA TYR A 11 -5.80 10.51 1.24
C TYR A 11 -5.71 8.99 1.07
N ILE A 12 -4.49 8.45 1.18
CA ILE A 12 -4.27 7.01 1.06
C ILE A 12 -5.04 6.27 2.14
N GLN A 13 -4.93 6.72 3.40
CA GLN A 13 -5.63 6.11 4.52
C GLN A 13 -7.15 6.20 4.36
N GLU A 14 -7.64 7.32 3.85
CA GLU A 14 -9.05 7.53 3.58
C GLU A 14 -9.57 6.53 2.53
N ALA A 15 -8.82 6.35 1.46
CA ALA A 15 -9.17 5.39 0.41
C ALA A 15 -9.23 3.97 0.96
N ILE A 16 -8.22 3.58 1.76
CA ILE A 16 -8.16 2.24 2.35
C ILE A 16 -9.35 2.00 3.28
N LYS A 17 -9.71 3.00 4.04
CA LYS A 17 -10.79 2.90 5.04
C LYS A 17 -12.14 2.57 4.42
N LYS A 18 -12.34 2.85 3.14
CA LYS A 18 -13.59 2.52 2.44
C LYS A 18 -13.80 1.02 2.30
N TYR A 19 -12.77 0.22 2.44
CA TYR A 19 -12.82 -1.23 2.25
C TYR A 19 -12.69 -1.92 3.59
N SER A 20 -13.83 -2.31 4.18
CA SER A 20 -13.88 -2.89 5.52
C SER A 20 -13.13 -4.22 5.63
N GLU A 21 -12.91 -4.89 4.50
CA GLU A 21 -12.18 -6.16 4.47
C GLU A 21 -10.67 -5.99 4.66
N ILE A 22 -10.14 -4.77 4.54
CA ILE A 22 -8.71 -4.51 4.74
C ILE A 22 -8.44 -4.34 6.23
N ASP A 23 -7.68 -5.26 6.81
CA ASP A 23 -7.29 -5.19 8.21
C ASP A 23 -6.06 -4.33 8.41
N GLU A 24 -5.13 -4.38 7.48
CA GLU A 24 -3.87 -3.66 7.59
C GLU A 24 -3.33 -3.34 6.20
N ALA A 25 -2.71 -2.18 6.05
CA ALA A 25 -2.00 -1.80 4.83
C ALA A 25 -0.57 -1.42 5.18
N ILE A 26 0.37 -1.94 4.42
CA ILE A 26 1.81 -1.83 4.69
C ILE A 26 2.51 -1.26 3.47
N ILE A 27 3.24 -0.16 3.65
CA ILE A 27 4.16 0.33 2.61
C ILE A 27 5.42 -0.52 2.66
N PHE A 28 5.89 -0.95 1.50
CA PHE A 28 7.14 -1.70 1.39
C PHE A 28 7.96 -1.14 0.22
N GLY A 29 9.07 -1.81 -0.11
CA GLY A 29 9.92 -1.36 -1.19
C GLY A 29 10.79 -0.17 -0.82
N SER A 30 11.20 0.61 -1.82
CA SER A 30 12.17 1.68 -1.62
C SER A 30 11.69 2.77 -0.66
N ARG A 31 10.40 3.08 -0.66
CA ARG A 31 9.87 4.12 0.24
C ARG A 31 9.90 3.69 1.69
N ALA A 32 9.67 2.42 1.97
CA ALA A 32 9.76 1.89 3.34
C ALA A 32 11.20 1.85 3.82
N MET A 33 12.13 1.56 2.91
CA MET A 33 13.56 1.44 3.23
C MET A 33 14.29 2.79 3.30
N GLY A 34 13.67 3.85 2.81
CA GLY A 34 14.28 5.17 2.84
C GLY A 34 15.22 5.46 1.68
N ASN A 35 15.40 4.53 0.73
CA ASN A 35 16.27 4.74 -0.44
C ASN A 35 15.48 5.09 -1.70
N TYR A 36 14.28 5.64 -1.52
CA TYR A 36 13.46 6.07 -2.64
C TYR A 36 14.04 7.31 -3.32
N LYS A 37 13.66 7.47 -4.59
CA LYS A 37 13.96 8.67 -5.37
C LYS A 37 12.66 9.41 -5.66
N LYS A 38 12.77 10.67 -6.05
CA LYS A 38 11.62 11.42 -6.53
C LYS A 38 10.98 10.64 -7.67
N GLY A 39 9.69 10.38 -7.57
CA GLY A 39 8.96 9.61 -8.57
C GLY A 39 8.98 8.10 -8.37
N SER A 40 9.59 7.60 -7.29
CA SER A 40 9.49 6.17 -6.97
C SER A 40 8.04 5.77 -6.74
N ASP A 41 7.67 4.58 -7.20
CA ASP A 41 6.34 4.02 -6.96
C ASP A 41 6.07 3.85 -5.48
N VAL A 42 4.80 3.88 -5.12
CA VAL A 42 4.35 3.58 -3.77
C VAL A 42 3.83 2.15 -3.76
N ASP A 43 4.54 1.26 -3.07
CA ASP A 43 4.19 -0.15 -2.99
C ASP A 43 3.42 -0.42 -1.71
N ILE A 44 2.22 -0.98 -1.84
CA ILE A 44 1.33 -1.26 -0.70
C ILE A 44 0.89 -2.72 -0.72
N ALA A 45 1.07 -3.40 0.42
CA ALA A 45 0.56 -4.75 0.63
C ALA A 45 -0.64 -4.68 1.56
N LEU A 46 -1.72 -5.36 1.19
CA LEU A 46 -2.96 -5.40 1.96
C LEU A 46 -3.08 -6.72 2.68
N LYS A 47 -3.38 -6.67 3.97
CA LYS A 47 -3.67 -7.85 4.78
C LYS A 47 -5.15 -7.85 5.16
N GLY A 48 -5.74 -9.04 5.16
CA GLY A 48 -7.13 -9.23 5.54
C GLY A 48 -7.61 -10.55 4.98
N GLN A 49 -8.32 -11.32 5.80
CA GLN A 49 -8.81 -12.63 5.39
C GLN A 49 -9.71 -12.56 4.16
N ASN A 50 -10.46 -11.47 4.03
CA ASN A 50 -11.42 -11.31 2.94
C ASN A 50 -10.93 -10.37 1.84
N VAL A 51 -9.66 -9.95 1.88
CA VAL A 51 -9.05 -9.19 0.79
C VAL A 51 -8.93 -10.11 -0.41
N ASN A 52 -9.47 -9.68 -1.54
CA ASN A 52 -9.44 -10.45 -2.78
C ASN A 52 -8.99 -9.57 -3.95
N ARG A 53 -8.97 -10.15 -5.16
CA ARG A 53 -8.54 -9.41 -6.35
C ARG A 53 -9.36 -8.14 -6.57
N ARG A 54 -10.65 -8.19 -6.30
CA ARG A 54 -11.54 -7.04 -6.47
C ARG A 54 -11.15 -5.89 -5.53
N THR A 55 -10.84 -6.22 -4.28
CA THR A 55 -10.36 -5.22 -3.31
C THR A 55 -9.11 -4.52 -3.83
N VAL A 56 -8.13 -5.32 -4.28
CA VAL A 56 -6.86 -4.80 -4.79
C VAL A 56 -7.08 -3.91 -6.01
N THR A 57 -7.88 -4.36 -6.95
CA THR A 57 -8.15 -3.61 -8.18
C THR A 57 -8.85 -2.29 -7.88
N ARG A 58 -9.87 -2.33 -7.03
CA ARG A 58 -10.63 -1.12 -6.68
C ARG A 58 -9.79 -0.09 -5.95
N LEU A 59 -9.01 -0.53 -4.97
CA LEU A 59 -8.13 0.38 -4.25
C LEU A 59 -7.06 0.95 -5.19
N SER A 60 -6.49 0.12 -6.04
CA SER A 60 -5.51 0.56 -7.03
C SER A 60 -6.10 1.65 -7.93
N ASP A 61 -7.33 1.46 -8.41
CA ASP A 61 -8.00 2.45 -9.24
C ASP A 61 -8.25 3.75 -8.46
N ASP A 62 -8.70 3.65 -7.22
CA ASP A 62 -8.90 4.83 -6.38
C ASP A 62 -7.63 5.65 -6.24
N LEU A 63 -6.52 4.99 -5.94
CA LEU A 63 -5.26 5.67 -5.69
C LEU A 63 -4.62 6.21 -6.96
N ASN A 64 -4.74 5.49 -8.07
CA ASN A 64 -4.09 5.87 -9.32
C ASN A 64 -4.95 6.81 -10.18
N GLU A 65 -6.29 6.74 -10.07
CA GLU A 65 -7.19 7.41 -11.01
C GLU A 65 -8.11 8.44 -10.36
N VAL A 66 -8.49 8.25 -9.10
CA VAL A 66 -9.54 9.06 -8.48
C VAL A 66 -8.99 10.14 -7.54
N TYR A 67 -8.10 9.76 -6.63
CA TYR A 67 -7.55 10.70 -5.67
C TYR A 67 -6.45 11.56 -6.30
N PRO A 68 -6.29 12.81 -5.85
CA PRO A 68 -5.27 13.72 -6.43
C PRO A 68 -3.87 13.40 -5.88
N LEU A 69 -3.35 12.24 -6.23
CA LEU A 69 -2.07 11.74 -5.72
C LEU A 69 -1.07 11.66 -6.88
N PRO A 70 0.06 12.38 -6.79
CA PRO A 70 1.03 12.45 -7.89
C PRO A 70 2.02 11.29 -7.88
N TYR A 71 1.57 10.09 -7.56
CA TYR A 71 2.40 8.90 -7.50
C TYR A 71 1.74 7.77 -8.26
N PHE A 72 2.54 6.79 -8.70
CA PHE A 72 2.00 5.53 -9.17
C PHE A 72 1.97 4.54 -8.01
N PHE A 73 0.85 3.85 -7.83
CA PHE A 73 0.66 2.90 -6.73
C PHE A 73 0.64 1.49 -7.26
N ASP A 74 1.43 0.62 -6.65
CA ASP A 74 1.43 -0.81 -6.90
C ASP A 74 0.83 -1.50 -5.66
N VAL A 75 -0.38 -2.02 -5.81
CA VAL A 75 -1.14 -2.59 -4.69
C VAL A 75 -1.21 -4.10 -4.86
N ILE A 76 -0.83 -4.84 -3.83
CA ILE A 76 -0.85 -6.31 -3.84
C ILE A 76 -1.55 -6.83 -2.58
N SER A 77 -2.06 -8.07 -2.66
CA SER A 77 -2.58 -8.77 -1.49
C SER A 77 -1.47 -9.61 -0.86
N TYR A 78 -1.21 -9.39 0.41
CA TYR A 78 -0.18 -10.13 1.13
C TYR A 78 -0.41 -11.65 1.06
N ASN A 79 -1.67 -12.08 1.16
CA ASN A 79 -1.99 -13.51 1.17
C ASN A 79 -1.73 -14.19 -0.18
N ASP A 80 -1.65 -13.43 -1.27
CA ASP A 80 -1.42 -13.98 -2.61
C ASP A 80 0.06 -14.02 -2.98
N ILE A 81 0.94 -13.57 -2.11
CA ILE A 81 2.38 -13.54 -2.38
C ILE A 81 2.93 -14.96 -2.27
N SER A 82 3.53 -15.47 -3.34
CA SER A 82 4.22 -16.76 -3.34
C SER A 82 5.72 -16.63 -3.16
N ASN A 83 6.28 -15.45 -3.43
CA ASN A 83 7.72 -15.21 -3.33
C ASN A 83 8.11 -14.99 -1.86
N GLU A 84 8.86 -15.93 -1.31
CA GLU A 84 9.26 -15.90 0.09
C GLU A 84 10.15 -14.70 0.44
N GLU A 85 11.00 -14.27 -0.49
CA GLU A 85 11.87 -13.12 -0.24
C GLU A 85 11.07 -11.84 -0.16
N LEU A 86 10.04 -11.70 -0.99
CA LEU A 86 9.16 -10.54 -0.93
C LEU A 86 8.40 -10.51 0.40
N LYS A 87 7.91 -11.66 0.85
CA LYS A 87 7.25 -11.74 2.15
C LYS A 87 8.19 -11.33 3.28
N LYS A 88 9.42 -11.83 3.26
CA LYS A 88 10.43 -11.46 4.27
C LYS A 88 10.71 -9.97 4.25
N HIS A 89 10.83 -9.38 3.07
CA HIS A 89 11.04 -7.95 2.93
C HIS A 89 9.89 -7.16 3.56
N ILE A 90 8.66 -7.52 3.25
CA ILE A 90 7.48 -6.84 3.80
C ILE A 90 7.44 -7.01 5.32
N ASP A 91 7.70 -8.22 5.82
CA ASP A 91 7.65 -8.51 7.25
C ASP A 91 8.73 -7.76 8.04
N SER A 92 9.92 -7.58 7.46
CA SER A 92 11.05 -6.98 8.16
C SER A 92 11.18 -5.47 7.93
N ALA A 93 10.90 -4.99 6.72
CA ALA A 93 11.12 -3.59 6.34
C ALA A 93 9.84 -2.82 6.10
N GLY A 94 8.70 -3.49 5.99
CA GLY A 94 7.42 -2.83 5.74
C GLY A 94 7.01 -1.93 6.89
N LYS A 95 6.26 -0.89 6.54
CA LYS A 95 5.75 0.09 7.52
C LYS A 95 4.23 0.13 7.44
N THR A 96 3.57 -0.14 8.55
CA THR A 96 2.12 -0.09 8.63
C THR A 96 1.63 1.34 8.50
N ILE A 97 0.78 1.61 7.52
CA ILE A 97 0.17 2.93 7.32
C ILE A 97 -1.30 2.95 7.66
N PHE A 98 -1.91 1.79 7.84
CA PHE A 98 -3.32 1.66 8.23
C PHE A 98 -3.51 0.34 8.94
N LYS A 99 -4.25 0.38 10.05
CA LYS A 99 -4.59 -0.82 10.79
C LYS A 99 -5.92 -0.62 11.49
N GLN A 100 -6.81 -1.59 11.33
CA GLN A 100 -8.08 -1.56 12.06
C GLN A 100 -7.92 -2.07 13.48
#